data_06e74d80b77b8ee351225faaaeb7f5f7
#
_entry.id   06e74d80b77b8ee351225faaaeb7f5f7
#
_cell.length_a   1.000
_cell.length_b   1.000
_cell.length_c   1.000
_cell.angle_alpha   90.00
_cell.angle_beta   90.00
_cell.angle_gamma   90.00
#
_symmetry.space_group_name_H-M   'P 1'
#
loop_
_entity.id
_entity.type
_entity.pdbx_description
1 polymer ?
#
loop_
_entity_poly.entity_id
_entity_poly.type
_entity_poly.pdbx_seq_one_letter_code
_entity_poly.pdbx_strand_id
1 'polypeptide(L)'
;SAGHEETAGAPGFTGTSIADRVRAMGYPGMLVQETKAGGQSVSGQQGRDRMDALLLAPLHRLQLLAPEFDEAGVGAAAQGGALVTNLGASSVRVQFAKGRLMFPNDGHAGIAPSFRPGSEEGLPATLPVTTGTPLTLSGSLFASISYSSTSLVDDDSKAEVPLVPLVPVGATQASLMFFPAQPLRANARYVWQITATVDGVTATTRARFTTGG
;
A
#
# COMPACT_ATOMS: atom_id res chain seq x y z
N SER A 1 11.49 -0.12 13.69
CA SER A 1 11.08 -1.21 12.76
C SER A 1 11.99 -2.42 12.95
N ALA A 2 11.64 -3.28 13.89
CA ALA A 2 12.36 -4.51 14.10
C ALA A 2 12.15 -5.44 12.89
N GLY A 3 13.21 -5.78 12.15
CA GLY A 3 13.18 -6.89 11.23
C GLY A 3 13.51 -6.66 9.76
N HIS A 4 13.92 -5.47 9.38
CA HIS A 4 14.45 -5.18 8.04
C HIS A 4 15.99 -5.19 7.99
N GLU A 5 16.66 -5.38 9.13
CA GLU A 5 18.11 -5.39 9.24
C GLU A 5 18.61 -6.81 9.43
N GLU A 6 19.68 -7.18 8.73
CA GLU A 6 20.43 -8.40 8.98
C GLU A 6 21.48 -8.17 10.07
N THR A 7 21.72 -9.19 10.88
CA THR A 7 22.74 -9.13 11.94
C THR A 7 24.13 -9.40 11.34
N ALA A 8 25.03 -8.45 11.46
CA ALA A 8 26.40 -8.61 10.99
C ALA A 8 27.07 -9.84 11.64
N GLY A 9 27.72 -10.67 10.82
CA GLY A 9 28.36 -11.91 11.25
C GLY A 9 27.43 -13.12 11.36
N ALA A 10 26.11 -12.98 11.16
CA ALA A 10 25.22 -14.12 11.09
C ALA A 10 25.42 -14.90 9.76
N PRO A 11 25.21 -16.25 9.75
CA PRO A 11 25.22 -17.00 8.50
C PRO A 11 24.26 -16.43 7.48
N GLY A 12 24.73 -16.20 6.25
CA GLY A 12 23.92 -15.61 5.18
C GLY A 12 23.85 -14.09 5.19
N PHE A 13 24.56 -13.41 6.08
CA PHE A 13 24.62 -11.95 6.10
C PHE A 13 25.12 -11.39 4.76
N THR A 14 24.33 -10.52 4.13
CA THR A 14 24.62 -9.88 2.85
C THR A 14 24.75 -8.37 2.94
N GLY A 15 24.29 -7.76 4.03
CA GLY A 15 24.42 -6.34 4.28
C GLY A 15 23.42 -5.81 5.30
N THR A 16 23.76 -4.70 5.95
CA THR A 16 22.88 -4.06 6.95
C THR A 16 21.71 -3.32 6.29
N SER A 17 21.97 -2.63 5.19
CA SER A 17 20.90 -1.91 4.47
C SER A 17 20.30 -2.76 3.35
N ILE A 18 19.09 -2.42 2.93
CA ILE A 18 18.42 -3.02 1.76
C ILE A 18 19.33 -2.88 0.52
N ALA A 19 19.91 -1.70 0.34
CA ALA A 19 20.79 -1.42 -0.79
C ALA A 19 22.04 -2.31 -0.80
N ASP A 20 22.63 -2.59 0.36
CA ASP A 20 23.79 -3.49 0.45
C ASP A 20 23.39 -4.93 0.09
N ARG A 21 22.25 -5.41 0.63
CA ARG A 21 21.76 -6.76 0.38
C ARG A 21 21.46 -7.02 -1.11
N VAL A 22 20.75 -6.11 -1.76
CA VAL A 22 20.43 -6.28 -3.19
C VAL A 22 21.68 -6.16 -4.07
N ARG A 23 22.64 -5.30 -3.71
CA ARG A 23 23.94 -5.22 -4.42
C ARG A 23 24.77 -6.49 -4.24
N ALA A 24 24.79 -7.08 -3.04
CA ALA A 24 25.46 -8.36 -2.79
C ALA A 24 24.90 -9.48 -3.68
N MET A 25 23.63 -9.39 -4.08
CA MET A 25 22.97 -10.30 -5.01
C MET A 25 23.14 -9.90 -6.50
N GLY A 26 23.93 -8.86 -6.77
CA GLY A 26 24.21 -8.40 -8.14
C GLY A 26 23.18 -7.45 -8.73
N TYR A 27 22.24 -6.94 -7.95
CA TYR A 27 21.25 -5.98 -8.44
C TYR A 27 21.88 -4.58 -8.64
N PRO A 28 21.88 -4.04 -9.86
CA PRO A 28 22.57 -2.78 -10.15
C PRO A 28 21.71 -1.53 -9.87
N GLY A 29 20.41 -1.69 -9.56
CA GLY A 29 19.48 -0.57 -9.39
C GLY A 29 19.88 0.36 -8.24
N MET A 30 19.61 1.64 -8.39
CA MET A 30 19.92 2.67 -7.39
C MET A 30 18.77 2.94 -6.43
N LEU A 31 17.53 2.74 -6.87
CA LEU A 31 16.35 2.90 -6.04
C LEU A 31 15.81 1.52 -5.68
N VAL A 32 15.76 1.26 -4.38
CA VAL A 32 15.27 -0.01 -3.84
C VAL A 32 14.39 0.23 -2.63
N GLN A 33 13.38 -0.59 -2.48
CA GLN A 33 12.47 -0.58 -1.35
C GLN A 33 12.11 -2.00 -0.94
N GLU A 34 11.86 -2.24 0.33
CA GLU A 34 11.49 -3.54 0.87
C GLU A 34 10.19 -3.46 1.65
N THR A 35 9.30 -4.40 1.42
CA THR A 35 8.16 -4.67 2.30
C THR A 35 8.24 -6.09 2.84
N LYS A 36 7.73 -6.30 4.05
CA LYS A 36 7.82 -7.58 4.73
C LYS A 36 6.52 -7.91 5.45
N ALA A 37 6.01 -9.11 5.24
CA ALA A 37 4.97 -9.70 6.07
C ALA A 37 5.55 -10.85 6.90
N GLY A 38 5.48 -10.74 8.23
CA GLY A 38 5.92 -11.77 9.16
C GLY A 38 4.95 -12.93 9.29
N GLY A 39 5.43 -14.07 9.85
CA GLY A 39 4.59 -15.24 10.16
C GLY A 39 5.36 -16.55 10.24
N GLN A 40 4.69 -17.66 10.58
CA GLN A 40 5.29 -18.97 10.83
C GLN A 40 5.47 -19.67 9.52
N SER A 41 5.62 -20.05 8.64
CA SER A 41 5.86 -20.74 7.37
C SER A 41 5.03 -20.16 6.21
N VAL A 42 5.54 -20.27 4.99
CA VAL A 42 4.86 -19.76 3.80
C VAL A 42 4.63 -20.89 2.82
N SER A 43 3.39 -21.41 2.79
CA SER A 43 2.89 -22.16 1.63
C SER A 43 2.46 -21.21 0.50
N GLY A 44 2.19 -21.70 -0.68
CA GLY A 44 1.73 -20.87 -1.81
C GLY A 44 0.44 -20.09 -1.50
N GLN A 45 -0.50 -20.67 -0.75
CA GLN A 45 -1.72 -19.97 -0.32
C GLN A 45 -1.41 -18.90 0.73
N GLN A 46 -0.62 -19.22 1.73
CA GLN A 46 -0.19 -18.27 2.76
C GLN A 46 0.63 -17.12 2.17
N GLY A 47 1.39 -17.35 1.10
CA GLY A 47 2.08 -16.30 0.38
C GLY A 47 1.11 -15.28 -0.23
N ARG A 48 0.02 -15.76 -0.85
CA ARG A 48 -1.05 -14.90 -1.36
C ARG A 48 -1.73 -14.13 -0.24
N ASP A 49 -2.15 -14.82 0.82
CA ASP A 49 -2.84 -14.19 1.95
C ASP A 49 -1.99 -13.08 2.59
N ARG A 50 -0.67 -13.24 2.62
CA ARG A 50 0.26 -12.22 3.11
C ARG A 50 0.44 -11.05 2.15
N MET A 51 0.47 -11.31 0.86
CA MET A 51 0.49 -10.24 -0.13
C MET A 51 -0.81 -9.43 -0.07
N ASP A 52 -1.95 -10.11 0.07
CA ASP A 52 -3.25 -9.46 0.24
C ASP A 52 -3.29 -8.63 1.53
N ALA A 53 -2.71 -9.13 2.62
CA ALA A 53 -2.57 -8.37 3.86
C ALA A 53 -1.69 -7.12 3.70
N LEU A 54 -0.57 -7.21 2.97
CA LEU A 54 0.28 -6.05 2.65
C LEU A 54 -0.45 -5.04 1.75
N LEU A 55 -1.25 -5.52 0.80
CA LEU A 55 -2.06 -4.65 -0.06
C LEU A 55 -3.24 -4.02 0.70
N LEU A 56 -3.76 -4.71 1.73
CA LEU A 56 -4.80 -4.15 2.59
C LEU A 56 -4.24 -3.05 3.51
N ALA A 57 -3.01 -3.20 3.98
CA ALA A 57 -2.30 -2.26 4.83
C ALA A 57 -1.86 -1.03 4.03
N PRO A 58 -2.41 0.18 4.30
CA PRO A 58 -2.26 1.32 3.39
C PRO A 58 -0.82 1.81 3.26
N LEU A 59 0.01 1.80 4.30
CA LEU A 59 1.40 2.23 4.22
C LEU A 59 2.27 1.25 3.42
N HIS A 60 2.08 -0.06 3.61
CA HIS A 60 2.74 -1.10 2.81
C HIS A 60 2.27 -1.07 1.35
N ARG A 61 0.96 -0.87 1.15
CA ARG A 61 0.39 -0.75 -0.20
C ARG A 61 0.97 0.41 -0.99
N LEU A 62 1.13 1.58 -0.38
CA LEU A 62 1.76 2.73 -1.02
C LEU A 62 3.17 2.38 -1.52
N GLN A 63 3.91 1.60 -0.76
CA GLN A 63 5.23 1.14 -1.16
C GLN A 63 5.16 0.14 -2.32
N LEU A 64 4.28 -0.87 -2.20
CA LEU A 64 4.14 -1.92 -3.22
C LEU A 64 3.65 -1.40 -4.58
N LEU A 65 2.84 -0.35 -4.57
CA LEU A 65 2.23 0.22 -5.76
C LEU A 65 2.89 1.53 -6.21
N ALA A 66 4.08 1.84 -5.68
CA ALA A 66 4.81 3.04 -6.07
C ALA A 66 5.22 2.97 -7.54
N PRO A 67 4.81 3.95 -8.37
CA PRO A 67 4.96 3.89 -9.83
C PRO A 67 6.43 4.00 -10.30
N GLU A 68 7.33 4.30 -9.39
CA GLU A 68 8.76 4.41 -9.64
C GLU A 68 9.45 3.07 -9.80
N PHE A 69 8.84 2.00 -9.28
CA PHE A 69 9.40 0.66 -9.34
C PHE A 69 8.81 -0.11 -10.50
N ASP A 70 9.67 -0.65 -11.34
CA ASP A 70 9.33 -1.46 -12.51
C ASP A 70 9.85 -2.91 -12.40
N GLU A 71 10.55 -3.21 -11.31
CA GLU A 71 11.06 -4.53 -11.01
C GLU A 71 10.66 -4.97 -9.60
N ALA A 72 10.40 -6.25 -9.43
CA ALA A 72 10.08 -6.84 -8.14
C ALA A 72 10.74 -8.20 -7.96
N GLY A 73 11.33 -8.41 -6.78
CA GLY A 73 11.81 -9.71 -6.32
C GLY A 73 11.02 -10.14 -5.08
N VAL A 74 10.55 -11.39 -5.06
CA VAL A 74 9.81 -11.94 -3.93
C VAL A 74 10.57 -13.12 -3.35
N GLY A 75 10.82 -13.08 -2.05
CA GLY A 75 11.42 -14.15 -1.28
C GLY A 75 10.51 -14.62 -0.16
N ALA A 76 10.51 -15.93 0.08
CA ALA A 76 9.79 -16.53 1.19
C ALA A 76 10.64 -17.59 1.88
N ALA A 77 10.68 -17.57 3.20
CA ALA A 77 11.38 -18.58 3.98
C ALA A 77 10.40 -19.67 4.44
N ALA A 78 10.78 -20.93 4.24
CA ALA A 78 9.95 -22.08 4.59
C ALA A 78 9.80 -22.28 6.12
N GLN A 79 10.79 -21.84 6.91
CA GLN A 79 10.76 -21.94 8.38
C GLN A 79 10.91 -20.53 8.98
N GLY A 80 10.07 -20.22 9.98
CA GLY A 80 10.07 -18.90 10.61
C GLY A 80 9.67 -17.76 9.68
N GLY A 81 8.97 -18.08 8.60
CA GLY A 81 8.92 -17.41 7.34
C GLY A 81 8.33 -16.02 7.31
N ALA A 82 9.11 -15.11 6.78
CA ALA A 82 8.60 -13.86 6.26
C ALA A 82 8.38 -13.98 4.74
N LEU A 83 7.38 -13.33 4.22
CA LEU A 83 7.32 -12.93 2.82
C LEU A 83 8.02 -11.58 2.72
N VAL A 84 9.05 -11.50 1.90
CA VAL A 84 9.79 -10.26 1.64
C VAL A 84 9.62 -9.91 0.18
N THR A 85 9.23 -8.69 -0.10
CA THR A 85 9.16 -8.15 -1.45
C THR A 85 10.13 -6.99 -1.55
N ASN A 86 11.12 -7.12 -2.43
CA ASN A 86 12.03 -6.05 -2.81
C ASN A 86 11.55 -5.46 -4.13
N LEU A 87 11.41 -4.15 -4.16
CA LEU A 87 11.05 -3.37 -5.33
C LEU A 87 12.30 -2.63 -5.81
N GLY A 88 12.46 -2.54 -7.11
CA GLY A 88 13.60 -1.90 -7.72
C GLY A 88 13.24 -1.10 -8.96
N ALA A 89 14.09 -0.14 -9.31
CA ALA A 89 14.00 0.58 -10.57
C ALA A 89 15.14 0.16 -11.48
N SER A 90 14.80 -0.33 -12.68
CA SER A 90 15.73 -0.87 -13.68
C SER A 90 16.64 0.20 -14.30
N SER A 91 16.25 1.48 -14.21
CA SER A 91 17.06 2.59 -14.73
C SER A 91 17.02 3.83 -13.84
N VAL A 92 18.07 4.64 -13.94
CA VAL A 92 18.15 5.99 -13.31
C VAL A 92 17.09 6.95 -13.85
N ARG A 93 16.52 6.67 -14.97
CA ARG A 93 15.34 7.35 -15.49
C ARG A 93 14.12 6.75 -14.79
N VAL A 94 13.98 7.09 -13.53
CA VAL A 94 12.68 7.03 -12.87
C VAL A 94 11.78 7.87 -13.74
N GLN A 95 11.04 7.21 -14.61
CA GLN A 95 9.96 7.88 -15.32
C GLN A 95 8.94 8.16 -14.23
N PHE A 96 9.00 9.37 -13.68
CA PHE A 96 7.93 9.87 -12.83
C PHE A 96 6.66 9.81 -13.67
N ALA A 97 6.03 8.65 -13.65
CA ALA A 97 4.75 8.49 -14.31
C ALA A 97 3.85 9.57 -13.68
N LYS A 98 3.46 10.55 -14.47
CA LYS A 98 2.49 11.58 -14.08
C LYS A 98 1.12 10.90 -13.91
N GLY A 99 1.08 9.91 -13.01
CA GLY A 99 -0.05 9.03 -12.79
C GLY A 99 -0.68 9.28 -11.44
N ARG A 100 -1.96 9.04 -11.38
CA ARG A 100 -2.73 8.94 -10.15
C ARG A 100 -3.09 7.48 -9.98
N LEU A 101 -2.67 6.90 -8.87
CA LEU A 101 -3.02 5.54 -8.52
C LEU A 101 -4.10 5.57 -7.44
N MET A 102 -5.26 5.04 -7.74
CA MET A 102 -6.34 4.82 -6.78
C MET A 102 -6.35 3.38 -6.28
N PHE A 103 -6.58 3.20 -5.00
CA PHE A 103 -6.94 1.90 -4.44
C PHE A 103 -8.13 2.05 -3.47
N PRO A 104 -9.19 1.27 -3.63
CA PRO A 104 -9.46 0.36 -4.76
C PRO A 104 -9.54 1.12 -6.10
N ASN A 105 -9.13 0.45 -7.20
CA ASN A 105 -9.30 0.98 -8.54
C ASN A 105 -10.70 0.65 -9.10
N ASP A 106 -11.04 1.23 -10.23
CA ASP A 106 -12.32 0.95 -10.89
C ASP A 106 -12.41 -0.52 -11.33
N GLY A 107 -13.52 -1.17 -10.98
CA GLY A 107 -13.76 -2.59 -11.22
C GLY A 107 -13.13 -3.55 -10.20
N HIS A 108 -12.43 -3.07 -9.17
CA HIS A 108 -11.83 -3.96 -8.17
C HIS A 108 -12.90 -4.74 -7.40
N ALA A 109 -12.72 -6.05 -7.32
CA ALA A 109 -13.68 -6.96 -6.67
C ALA A 109 -13.04 -7.69 -5.48
N GLY A 110 -13.88 -8.09 -4.52
CA GLY A 110 -13.46 -8.90 -3.38
C GLY A 110 -12.64 -8.14 -2.34
N ILE A 111 -12.75 -6.81 -2.30
CA ILE A 111 -12.07 -5.98 -1.31
C ILE A 111 -12.52 -6.38 0.10
N ALA A 112 -11.58 -6.56 1.02
CA ALA A 112 -11.92 -6.84 2.41
C ALA A 112 -12.84 -5.75 2.96
N PRO A 113 -13.96 -6.08 3.63
CA PRO A 113 -14.90 -5.06 4.10
C PRO A 113 -14.36 -4.26 5.29
N SER A 114 -13.33 -4.76 5.99
CA SER A 114 -12.80 -4.13 7.20
C SER A 114 -11.28 -4.12 7.26
N PHE A 115 -10.76 -3.19 8.03
CA PHE A 115 -9.35 -3.05 8.33
C PHE A 115 -9.17 -2.67 9.81
N ARG A 116 -8.09 -3.13 10.43
CA ARG A 116 -7.71 -2.77 11.80
C ARG A 116 -6.46 -1.89 11.77
N PRO A 117 -6.58 -0.56 11.94
CA PRO A 117 -5.42 0.33 11.89
C PRO A 117 -4.27 -0.06 12.83
N GLY A 118 -4.58 -0.57 14.01
CA GLY A 118 -3.56 -1.04 14.97
C GLY A 118 -2.73 -2.25 14.51
N SER A 119 -3.08 -2.88 13.38
CA SER A 119 -2.26 -3.94 12.78
C SER A 119 -1.12 -3.42 11.92
N GLU A 120 -1.07 -2.13 11.64
CA GLU A 120 -0.03 -1.48 10.83
C GLU A 120 0.67 -0.39 11.63
N GLU A 121 1.97 -0.57 11.85
CA GLU A 121 2.81 0.42 12.54
C GLU A 121 2.88 1.72 11.73
N GLY A 122 2.84 2.86 12.42
CA GLY A 122 2.90 4.19 11.78
C GLY A 122 1.54 4.84 11.54
N LEU A 123 0.44 4.10 11.70
CA LEU A 123 -0.89 4.71 11.69
C LEU A 123 -1.23 5.32 13.07
N PRO A 124 -1.91 6.49 13.13
CA PRO A 124 -2.23 7.15 14.38
C PRO A 124 -3.26 6.36 15.20
N ALA A 125 -3.03 6.29 16.51
CA ALA A 125 -3.93 5.65 17.47
C ALA A 125 -5.31 6.34 17.58
N THR A 126 -5.47 7.51 16.98
CA THR A 126 -6.75 8.24 16.92
C THR A 126 -7.74 7.68 15.90
N LEU A 127 -7.28 6.79 15.00
CA LEU A 127 -8.18 6.09 14.10
C LEU A 127 -9.08 5.11 14.88
N PRO A 128 -10.31 4.84 14.40
CA PRO A 128 -11.17 3.82 15.00
C PRO A 128 -10.46 2.45 15.05
N VAL A 129 -10.77 1.64 16.06
CA VAL A 129 -10.17 0.29 16.24
C VAL A 129 -10.39 -0.60 15.02
N THR A 130 -11.54 -0.43 14.37
CA THR A 130 -11.87 -1.11 13.11
C THR A 130 -12.53 -0.11 12.17
N THR A 131 -12.03 -0.05 10.95
CA THR A 131 -12.52 0.81 9.86
C THR A 131 -12.99 -0.05 8.70
N GLY A 132 -13.55 0.55 7.66
CA GLY A 132 -13.57 -0.07 6.35
C GLY A 132 -12.16 -0.10 5.74
N THR A 133 -12.00 -0.83 4.63
CA THR A 133 -10.74 -0.85 3.88
C THR A 133 -10.29 0.57 3.54
N PRO A 134 -9.04 0.93 3.86
CA PRO A 134 -8.51 2.25 3.56
C PRO A 134 -8.48 2.53 2.06
N LEU A 135 -8.94 3.71 1.68
CA LEU A 135 -8.88 4.22 0.31
C LEU A 135 -7.63 5.06 0.17
N THR A 136 -6.87 4.89 -0.91
CA THR A 136 -5.66 5.67 -1.15
C THR A 136 -5.65 6.26 -2.55
N LEU A 137 -5.21 7.52 -2.65
CA LEU A 137 -4.80 8.15 -3.90
C LEU A 137 -3.34 8.52 -3.76
N SER A 138 -2.50 8.02 -4.65
CA SER A 138 -1.07 8.34 -4.65
C SER A 138 -0.62 8.91 -6.01
N GLY A 139 0.35 9.80 -5.92
CA GLY A 139 1.14 10.30 -7.04
C GLY A 139 2.52 9.63 -7.08
N SER A 140 3.41 10.13 -7.93
CA SER A 140 4.81 9.73 -7.96
C SER A 140 5.58 10.25 -6.74
N LEU A 141 6.78 9.73 -6.49
CA LEU A 141 7.73 10.29 -5.53
C LEU A 141 7.91 11.80 -5.82
N PHE A 142 7.89 12.61 -4.76
CA PHE A 142 8.03 14.06 -4.84
C PHE A 142 6.88 14.82 -5.52
N ALA A 143 5.81 14.16 -5.95
CA ALA A 143 4.63 14.86 -6.43
C ALA A 143 4.01 15.71 -5.31
N SER A 144 3.48 16.86 -5.64
CA SER A 144 2.58 17.59 -4.75
C SER A 144 1.17 17.02 -4.86
N ILE A 145 0.52 16.75 -3.74
CA ILE A 145 -0.84 16.22 -3.74
C ILE A 145 -1.73 16.93 -2.70
N SER A 146 -2.92 17.29 -3.13
CA SER A 146 -3.98 17.82 -2.26
C SER A 146 -5.35 17.40 -2.78
N TYR A 147 -6.39 17.55 -1.98
CA TYR A 147 -7.76 17.29 -2.43
C TYR A 147 -8.71 18.42 -2.00
N SER A 148 -9.77 18.60 -2.75
CA SER A 148 -10.84 19.56 -2.44
C SER A 148 -12.13 18.87 -1.99
N SER A 149 -12.40 17.67 -2.47
CA SER A 149 -13.57 16.89 -2.07
C SER A 149 -13.34 15.39 -2.22
N THR A 150 -13.99 14.60 -1.38
CA THR A 150 -14.06 13.15 -1.51
C THR A 150 -15.39 12.63 -0.97
N SER A 151 -15.91 11.57 -1.56
CA SER A 151 -17.11 10.88 -1.11
C SER A 151 -17.01 9.39 -1.37
N LEU A 152 -17.51 8.59 -0.44
CA LEU A 152 -17.73 7.15 -0.61
C LEU A 152 -19.22 6.89 -0.43
N VAL A 153 -19.84 6.24 -1.41
CA VAL A 153 -21.27 5.94 -1.41
C VAL A 153 -21.47 4.45 -1.59
N ASP A 154 -22.30 3.86 -0.77
CA ASP A 154 -22.84 2.53 -0.98
C ASP A 154 -23.78 2.58 -2.20
N ASP A 155 -23.40 1.91 -3.28
CA ASP A 155 -24.12 2.03 -4.57
C ASP A 155 -25.49 1.36 -4.55
N ASP A 156 -25.74 0.46 -3.63
CA ASP A 156 -27.03 -0.22 -3.50
C ASP A 156 -28.02 0.63 -2.68
N SER A 157 -27.63 1.07 -1.49
CA SER A 157 -28.47 1.86 -0.58
C SER A 157 -28.46 3.36 -0.86
N LYS A 158 -27.49 3.86 -1.64
CA LYS A 158 -27.21 5.29 -1.87
C LYS A 158 -26.80 6.06 -0.61
N ALA A 159 -26.48 5.34 0.47
CA ALA A 159 -26.02 5.95 1.71
C ALA A 159 -24.57 6.40 1.57
N GLU A 160 -24.28 7.59 2.06
CA GLU A 160 -22.93 8.09 2.19
C GLU A 160 -22.20 7.41 3.36
N VAL A 161 -20.94 7.02 3.13
CA VAL A 161 -20.07 6.43 4.14
C VAL A 161 -19.11 7.51 4.65
N PRO A 162 -19.15 7.86 5.95
CA PRO A 162 -18.24 8.84 6.51
C PRO A 162 -16.78 8.41 6.37
N LEU A 163 -15.91 9.33 5.97
CA LEU A 163 -14.48 9.13 5.78
C LEU A 163 -13.66 9.93 6.79
N VAL A 164 -12.66 9.31 7.37
CA VAL A 164 -11.63 9.94 8.19
C VAL A 164 -10.39 10.16 7.32
N PRO A 165 -10.05 11.41 6.96
CA PRO A 165 -8.87 11.68 6.15
C PRO A 165 -7.59 11.55 6.97
N LEU A 166 -6.54 11.03 6.35
CA LEU A 166 -5.19 11.02 6.88
C LEU A 166 -4.22 11.41 5.78
N VAL A 167 -3.41 12.43 6.04
CA VAL A 167 -2.26 12.78 5.19
C VAL A 167 -1.02 12.21 5.88
N PRO A 168 -0.33 11.23 5.29
CA PRO A 168 0.84 10.64 5.90
C PRO A 168 1.94 11.69 6.11
N VAL A 169 2.44 11.79 7.33
CA VAL A 169 3.58 12.66 7.65
C VAL A 169 4.86 11.87 7.44
N GLY A 170 5.78 12.39 6.65
CA GLY A 170 7.07 11.75 6.39
C GLY A 170 7.04 10.61 5.37
N ALA A 171 5.94 10.38 4.68
CA ALA A 171 5.89 9.47 3.55
C ALA A 171 6.76 10.02 2.39
N THR A 172 7.59 9.17 1.82
CA THR A 172 8.41 9.51 0.64
C THR A 172 7.57 9.67 -0.62
N GLN A 173 6.35 9.13 -0.63
CA GLN A 173 5.41 9.20 -1.72
C GLN A 173 4.26 10.16 -1.40
N ALA A 174 3.93 11.04 -2.34
CA ALA A 174 2.75 11.88 -2.24
C ALA A 174 1.48 11.04 -2.23
N SER A 175 0.73 11.06 -1.14
CA SER A 175 -0.45 10.23 -0.98
C SER A 175 -1.51 10.86 -0.08
N LEU A 176 -2.74 10.50 -0.35
CA LEU A 176 -3.91 10.79 0.48
C LEU A 176 -4.52 9.46 0.90
N MET A 177 -4.90 9.36 2.16
CA MET A 177 -5.60 8.20 2.71
C MET A 177 -6.93 8.62 3.31
N PHE A 178 -7.93 7.78 3.14
CA PHE A 178 -9.25 7.97 3.71
C PHE A 178 -9.70 6.64 4.31
N PHE A 179 -10.06 6.68 5.58
CA PHE A 179 -10.56 5.49 6.28
C PHE A 179 -12.07 5.61 6.41
N PRO A 180 -12.87 4.69 5.83
CA PRO A 180 -14.28 4.60 6.15
C PRO A 180 -14.43 4.45 7.68
N ALA A 181 -15.20 5.30 8.32
CA ALA A 181 -15.29 5.37 9.78
C ALA A 181 -15.80 4.07 10.44
N GLN A 182 -16.42 3.20 9.65
CA GLN A 182 -16.94 1.89 10.06
C GLN A 182 -16.64 0.84 8.99
N PRO A 183 -16.64 -0.46 9.31
CA PRO A 183 -16.58 -1.53 8.33
C PRO A 183 -17.61 -1.34 7.21
N LEU A 184 -17.20 -1.65 6.00
CA LEU A 184 -18.10 -1.69 4.84
C LEU A 184 -18.99 -2.93 4.93
N ARG A 185 -20.13 -2.91 4.27
CA ARG A 185 -20.97 -4.11 4.14
C ARG A 185 -20.24 -5.15 3.27
N ALA A 186 -20.31 -6.41 3.66
CA ALA A 186 -19.84 -7.51 2.84
C ALA A 186 -20.69 -7.68 1.57
N ASN A 187 -20.07 -8.15 0.48
CA ASN A 187 -20.73 -8.40 -0.81
C ASN A 187 -21.52 -7.20 -1.35
N ALA A 188 -21.04 -5.98 -1.11
CA ALA A 188 -21.71 -4.74 -1.47
C ALA A 188 -20.89 -3.95 -2.50
N ARG A 189 -21.58 -3.09 -3.24
CA ARG A 189 -20.96 -2.21 -4.23
C ARG A 189 -20.78 -0.82 -3.66
N TYR A 190 -19.63 -0.21 -3.97
CA TYR A 190 -19.27 1.13 -3.53
C TYR A 190 -18.79 1.98 -4.69
N VAL A 191 -19.02 3.27 -4.57
CA VAL A 191 -18.47 4.29 -5.46
C VAL A 191 -17.66 5.26 -4.65
N TRP A 192 -16.36 5.30 -4.90
CA TRP A 192 -15.48 6.30 -4.35
C TRP A 192 -15.15 7.36 -5.41
N GLN A 193 -15.35 8.61 -5.06
CA GLN A 193 -15.01 9.75 -5.90
C GLN A 193 -14.12 10.72 -5.13
N ILE A 194 -13.11 11.26 -5.81
CA ILE A 194 -12.22 12.26 -5.23
C ILE A 194 -11.86 13.31 -6.27
N THR A 195 -11.91 14.58 -5.89
CA THR A 195 -11.34 15.69 -6.66
C THR A 195 -10.04 16.10 -6.00
N ALA A 196 -8.94 15.86 -6.70
CA ALA A 196 -7.60 16.09 -6.19
C ALA A 196 -6.73 16.84 -7.20
N THR A 197 -5.75 17.57 -6.68
CA THR A 197 -4.70 18.23 -7.46
C THR A 197 -3.39 17.47 -7.25
N VAL A 198 -2.79 17.01 -8.33
CA VAL A 198 -1.48 16.36 -8.35
C VAL A 198 -0.60 17.15 -9.31
N ASP A 199 0.53 17.67 -8.83
CA ASP A 199 1.46 18.51 -9.59
C ASP A 199 0.76 19.66 -10.35
N GLY A 200 -0.15 20.34 -9.65
CA GLY A 200 -0.91 21.47 -10.20
C GLY A 200 -2.07 21.08 -11.13
N VAL A 201 -2.23 19.81 -11.46
CA VAL A 201 -3.34 19.34 -12.31
C VAL A 201 -4.50 18.85 -11.44
N THR A 202 -5.63 19.53 -11.50
CA THR A 202 -6.86 19.14 -10.81
C THR A 202 -7.70 18.23 -11.67
N ALA A 203 -8.15 17.10 -11.12
CA ALA A 203 -9.12 16.23 -11.77
C ALA A 203 -9.99 15.50 -10.73
N THR A 204 -11.20 15.17 -11.16
CA THR A 204 -12.09 14.28 -10.43
C THR A 204 -11.88 12.85 -10.94
N THR A 205 -11.57 11.93 -10.04
CA THR A 205 -11.39 10.52 -10.32
C THR A 205 -12.45 9.72 -9.56
N ARG A 206 -12.93 8.65 -10.18
CA ARG A 206 -13.99 7.80 -9.63
C ARG A 206 -13.58 6.34 -9.79
N ALA A 207 -13.85 5.55 -8.76
CA ALA A 207 -13.70 4.10 -8.77
C ALA A 207 -14.96 3.43 -8.23
N ARG A 208 -15.43 2.40 -8.93
CA ARG A 208 -16.44 1.47 -8.43
C ARG A 208 -15.74 0.19 -8.02
N PHE A 209 -16.09 -0.33 -6.86
CA PHE A 209 -15.53 -1.58 -6.37
C PHE A 209 -16.57 -2.39 -5.61
N THR A 210 -16.28 -3.68 -5.40
CA THR A 210 -17.10 -4.56 -4.56
C THR A 210 -16.30 -5.10 -3.40
N THR A 211 -16.96 -5.24 -2.26
CA THR A 211 -16.41 -5.94 -1.10
C THR A 211 -16.60 -7.45 -1.25
N GLY A 212 -15.71 -8.22 -0.63
CA GLY A 212 -15.87 -9.66 -0.44
C GLY A 212 -16.80 -10.02 0.71
N GLY A 213 -17.01 -11.32 0.92
CA GLY A 213 -17.75 -11.88 2.05
C GLY A 213 -16.86 -12.13 3.27
#